data_b69cebe6c6d2f51e008bb396381f9e38
#
_entry.id   b69cebe6c6d2f51e008bb396381f9e38
#
_cell.length_a   1.000
_cell.length_b   1.000
_cell.length_c   1.000
_cell.angle_alpha   90.00
_cell.angle_beta   90.00
_cell.angle_gamma   90.00
#
_symmetry.space_group_name_H-M   'P 1'
#
loop_
_entity.id
_entity.type
_entity.pdbx_description
1 polymer ?
#
loop_
_entity_poly.entity_id
_entity_poly.type
_entity_poly.pdbx_seq_one_letter_code
_entity_poly.pdbx_strand_id
1 'polypeptide(L)'
;MKKIITLTAILFTSLTAVFSQSPDAVRGVWLNENKDAKIEIYKAADKYAGKIVWTKDMYEADGKTQKKDSKNSNENLRSRTILNIVILSGFTYDDGEWIDGEIYDPKNGKTYKSKMKLKGNTLEVRGYIGSPMFGKTTVWSRVS
;
A
#
# COMPACT_ATOMS: atom_id res chain seq x y z
N MET A 1 -71.44 -1.83 17.48
CA MET A 1 -70.10 -1.36 17.95
C MET A 1 -69.06 -1.75 16.96
N LYS A 2 -68.48 -0.78 16.26
CA LYS A 2 -67.35 -1.05 15.32
C LYS A 2 -66.07 -1.03 16.11
N LYS A 3 -65.35 -2.17 16.17
CA LYS A 3 -64.01 -2.23 16.77
C LYS A 3 -63.01 -1.69 15.76
N ILE A 4 -62.39 -0.57 16.08
CA ILE A 4 -61.28 -0.02 15.29
C ILE A 4 -60.02 -0.75 15.75
N ILE A 5 -59.48 -1.61 14.88
CA ILE A 5 -58.19 -2.23 15.12
C ILE A 5 -57.14 -1.25 14.55
N THR A 6 -56.46 -0.56 15.45
CA THR A 6 -55.32 0.30 15.06
C THR A 6 -54.11 -0.59 14.84
N LEU A 7 -53.75 -0.83 13.59
CA LEU A 7 -52.54 -1.55 13.22
C LEU A 7 -51.36 -0.58 13.35
N THR A 8 -50.62 -0.69 14.46
CA THR A 8 -49.38 0.07 14.64
C THR A 8 -48.29 -0.61 13.82
N ALA A 9 -47.96 -0.05 12.67
CA ALA A 9 -46.80 -0.48 11.87
C ALA A 9 -45.51 -0.04 12.58
N ILE A 10 -44.82 -0.99 13.18
CA ILE A 10 -43.50 -0.76 13.75
C ILE A 10 -42.54 -0.75 12.59
N LEU A 11 -42.07 0.46 12.21
CA LEU A 11 -41.02 0.63 11.18
C LEU A 11 -39.67 0.24 11.81
N PHE A 12 -39.19 -0.97 11.54
CA PHE A 12 -37.85 -1.38 11.87
C PHE A 12 -36.89 -0.69 10.90
N THR A 13 -36.33 0.46 11.32
CA THR A 13 -35.19 1.04 10.65
C THR A 13 -33.97 0.21 11.04
N SER A 14 -33.54 -0.70 10.15
CA SER A 14 -32.27 -1.38 10.30
C SER A 14 -31.16 -0.34 10.11
N LEU A 15 -30.52 0.05 11.22
CA LEU A 15 -29.33 0.89 11.19
C LEU A 15 -28.18 0.02 10.69
N THR A 16 -27.89 0.08 9.38
CA THR A 16 -26.67 -0.51 8.85
C THR A 16 -25.50 0.37 9.28
N ALA A 17 -24.71 -0.11 10.24
CA ALA A 17 -23.46 0.54 10.59
C ALA A 17 -22.52 0.46 9.39
N VAL A 18 -22.27 1.59 8.74
CA VAL A 18 -21.25 1.69 7.69
C VAL A 18 -19.91 1.86 8.39
N PHE A 19 -19.11 0.78 8.43
CA PHE A 19 -17.73 0.86 8.90
C PHE A 19 -16.86 1.45 7.79
N SER A 20 -16.51 2.74 7.92
CA SER A 20 -15.50 3.33 7.06
C SER A 20 -14.13 2.80 7.47
N GLN A 21 -13.29 2.52 6.47
CA GLN A 21 -11.93 2.08 6.66
C GLN A 21 -11.10 3.17 7.37
N SER A 22 -10.31 2.79 8.38
CA SER A 22 -9.38 3.70 9.05
C SER A 22 -8.23 4.08 8.11
N PRO A 23 -7.75 5.32 8.15
CA PRO A 23 -6.52 5.70 7.43
C PRO A 23 -5.31 4.82 7.78
N ASP A 24 -5.22 4.35 9.02
CA ASP A 24 -4.14 3.49 9.50
C ASP A 24 -4.29 2.02 9.09
N ALA A 25 -5.37 1.63 8.45
CA ALA A 25 -5.62 0.24 8.05
C ALA A 25 -4.57 -0.32 7.08
N VAL A 26 -3.87 0.55 6.34
CA VAL A 26 -2.81 0.16 5.41
C VAL A 26 -1.49 -0.21 6.12
N ARG A 27 -1.33 0.18 7.39
CA ARG A 27 -0.11 -0.09 8.16
C ARG A 27 0.09 -1.58 8.36
N GLY A 28 1.33 -2.00 8.32
CA GLY A 28 1.72 -3.40 8.50
C GLY A 28 2.73 -3.84 7.47
N VAL A 29 2.95 -5.16 7.40
CA VAL A 29 3.91 -5.77 6.47
C VAL A 29 3.16 -6.47 5.35
N TRP A 30 3.61 -6.19 4.14
CA TRP A 30 3.01 -6.68 2.90
C TRP A 30 4.02 -7.43 2.06
N LEU A 31 3.61 -8.58 1.52
CA LEU A 31 4.36 -9.33 0.51
C LEU A 31 3.95 -8.84 -0.87
N ASN A 32 4.90 -8.43 -1.68
CA ASN A 32 4.61 -7.95 -3.03
C ASN A 32 4.08 -9.07 -3.94
N GLU A 33 3.56 -8.70 -5.11
CA GLU A 33 2.94 -9.65 -6.05
C GLU A 33 3.90 -10.74 -6.51
N ASN A 34 5.15 -10.41 -6.76
CA ASN A 34 6.19 -11.37 -7.18
C ASN A 34 6.69 -12.24 -6.02
N LYS A 35 6.28 -11.97 -4.79
CA LYS A 35 6.69 -12.70 -3.57
C LYS A 35 8.19 -12.67 -3.32
N ASP A 36 8.86 -11.62 -3.76
CA ASP A 36 10.31 -11.45 -3.64
C ASP A 36 10.72 -10.30 -2.72
N ALA A 37 9.77 -9.55 -2.18
CA ALA A 37 10.03 -8.50 -1.20
C ALA A 37 8.88 -8.35 -0.20
N LYS A 38 9.21 -8.01 1.03
CA LYS A 38 8.26 -7.57 2.06
C LYS A 38 8.48 -6.11 2.35
N ILE A 39 7.39 -5.36 2.41
CA ILE A 39 7.37 -3.93 2.62
C ILE A 39 6.57 -3.61 3.86
N GLU A 40 7.17 -2.89 4.79
CA GLU A 40 6.49 -2.35 5.96
C GLU A 40 5.95 -0.97 5.65
N ILE A 41 4.63 -0.82 5.72
CA ILE A 41 3.96 0.46 5.59
C ILE A 41 3.74 1.05 6.99
N TYR A 42 4.13 2.30 7.14
CA TYR A 42 4.09 3.03 8.40
C TYR A 42 3.67 4.48 8.18
N LYS A 43 3.26 5.12 9.27
CA LYS A 43 2.91 6.54 9.24
C LYS A 43 4.17 7.38 9.44
N ALA A 44 4.43 8.30 8.53
CA ALA A 44 5.54 9.25 8.56
C ALA A 44 4.97 10.66 8.61
N ALA A 45 4.95 11.28 9.79
CA ALA A 45 4.23 12.52 10.07
C ALA A 45 2.72 12.37 9.80
N ASP A 46 2.17 13.11 8.87
CA ASP A 46 0.76 13.03 8.46
C ASP A 46 0.53 12.19 7.19
N LYS A 47 1.59 11.56 6.68
CA LYS A 47 1.56 10.75 5.45
C LYS A 47 1.97 9.32 5.71
N TYR A 48 1.81 8.47 4.69
CA TYR A 48 2.19 7.07 4.75
C TYR A 48 3.36 6.79 3.83
N ALA A 49 4.27 5.96 4.32
CA ALA A 49 5.47 5.53 3.63
C ALA A 49 5.63 4.02 3.78
N GLY A 50 6.51 3.42 2.98
CA GLY A 50 6.82 2.01 3.06
C GLY A 50 8.28 1.74 2.76
N LYS A 51 8.90 0.85 3.54
CA LYS A 51 10.30 0.46 3.38
C LYS A 51 10.42 -1.04 3.16
N ILE A 52 11.44 -1.44 2.41
CA ILE A 52 11.78 -2.85 2.22
C ILE A 52 12.35 -3.41 3.53
N VAL A 53 11.71 -4.45 4.08
CA VAL A 53 12.17 -5.12 5.31
C VAL A 53 12.73 -6.51 5.03
N TRP A 54 12.52 -7.04 3.84
CA TRP A 54 13.02 -8.34 3.41
C TRP A 54 12.99 -8.42 1.88
N THR A 55 14.01 -9.06 1.30
CA THR A 55 14.01 -9.49 -0.10
C THR A 55 14.46 -10.93 -0.20
N LYS A 56 13.91 -11.67 -1.16
CA LYS A 56 14.25 -13.07 -1.41
C LYS A 56 15.74 -13.22 -1.78
N ASP A 57 16.25 -12.32 -2.63
CA ASP A 57 17.64 -12.29 -3.07
C ASP A 57 18.37 -11.14 -2.39
N MET A 58 18.66 -11.30 -1.09
CA MET A 58 19.25 -10.25 -0.27
C MET A 58 20.73 -10.02 -0.54
N TYR A 59 21.43 -11.04 -1.05
CA TYR A 59 22.88 -11.02 -1.22
C TYR A 59 23.30 -11.17 -2.68
N GLU A 60 24.49 -10.66 -2.99
CA GLU A 60 25.19 -10.92 -4.24
C GLU A 60 25.59 -12.40 -4.35
N ALA A 61 26.18 -12.79 -5.49
CA ALA A 61 26.58 -14.18 -5.75
C ALA A 61 27.56 -14.76 -4.71
N ASP A 62 28.31 -13.92 -3.97
CA ASP A 62 29.20 -14.33 -2.90
C ASP A 62 28.49 -14.80 -1.62
N GLY A 63 27.17 -14.61 -1.53
CA GLY A 63 26.34 -14.95 -0.37
C GLY A 63 26.60 -14.12 0.89
N LYS A 64 27.41 -13.07 0.83
CA LYS A 64 27.83 -12.24 1.97
C LYS A 64 27.54 -10.76 1.78
N THR A 65 27.78 -10.23 0.59
CA THR A 65 27.58 -8.81 0.28
C THR A 65 26.11 -8.55 0.01
N GLN A 66 25.49 -7.68 0.80
CA GLN A 66 24.11 -7.27 0.56
C GLN A 66 23.98 -6.51 -0.77
N LYS A 67 22.91 -6.79 -1.50
CA LYS A 67 22.62 -6.10 -2.75
C LYS A 67 22.40 -4.62 -2.51
N LYS A 68 22.93 -3.82 -3.41
CA LYS A 68 22.87 -2.36 -3.37
C LYS A 68 21.91 -1.82 -4.42
N ASP A 69 21.52 -0.57 -4.23
CA ASP A 69 20.63 0.17 -5.11
C ASP A 69 21.37 0.68 -6.35
N SER A 70 22.01 -0.24 -7.06
CA SER A 70 22.96 0.05 -8.14
C SER A 70 22.35 0.71 -9.36
N LYS A 71 21.01 0.61 -9.53
CA LYS A 71 20.30 1.19 -10.67
C LYS A 71 19.69 2.57 -10.37
N ASN A 72 19.91 3.10 -9.17
CA ASN A 72 19.40 4.42 -8.83
C ASN A 72 19.99 5.48 -9.79
N SER A 73 19.12 6.37 -10.28
CA SER A 73 19.54 7.48 -11.15
C SER A 73 20.47 8.46 -10.43
N ASN A 74 20.33 8.59 -9.10
CA ASN A 74 21.22 9.37 -8.27
C ASN A 74 22.43 8.51 -7.86
N GLU A 75 23.60 8.83 -8.39
CA GLU A 75 24.84 8.10 -8.11
C GLU A 75 25.18 8.02 -6.62
N ASN A 76 24.85 9.06 -5.86
CA ASN A 76 25.12 9.12 -4.43
C ASN A 76 24.31 8.10 -3.63
N LEU A 77 23.24 7.55 -4.19
CA LEU A 77 22.38 6.55 -3.53
C LEU A 77 22.68 5.11 -3.97
N ARG A 78 23.53 4.91 -4.96
CA ARG A 78 23.83 3.57 -5.50
C ARG A 78 24.57 2.65 -4.54
N SER A 79 25.25 3.22 -3.54
CA SER A 79 25.98 2.44 -2.53
C SER A 79 25.13 1.99 -1.33
N ARG A 80 23.91 2.52 -1.18
CA ARG A 80 23.03 2.08 -0.11
C ARG A 80 22.52 0.66 -0.38
N THR A 81 22.31 -0.12 0.68
CA THR A 81 21.72 -1.45 0.55
C THR A 81 20.23 -1.37 0.21
N ILE A 82 19.72 -2.37 -0.51
CA ILE A 82 18.29 -2.47 -0.84
C ILE A 82 17.45 -2.60 0.42
N LEU A 83 17.93 -3.33 1.43
CA LEU A 83 17.24 -3.45 2.71
C LEU A 83 17.10 -2.07 3.37
N ASN A 84 15.92 -1.79 3.89
CA ASN A 84 15.51 -0.53 4.54
C ASN A 84 15.36 0.68 3.60
N ILE A 85 15.43 0.51 2.28
CA ILE A 85 15.07 1.60 1.36
C ILE A 85 13.59 1.92 1.49
N VAL A 86 13.27 3.20 1.61
CA VAL A 86 11.91 3.70 1.50
C VAL A 86 11.52 3.70 0.02
N ILE A 87 10.59 2.83 -0.37
CA ILE A 87 10.12 2.71 -1.75
C ILE A 87 8.73 3.31 -1.96
N LEU A 88 7.95 3.45 -0.91
CA LEU A 88 6.64 4.11 -0.92
C LEU A 88 6.73 5.37 -0.09
N SER A 89 6.28 6.51 -0.63
CA SER A 89 6.35 7.78 0.09
C SER A 89 5.23 8.74 -0.30
N GLY A 90 4.89 9.63 0.62
CA GLY A 90 4.02 10.76 0.37
C GLY A 90 2.54 10.46 0.22
N PHE A 91 2.08 9.28 0.58
CA PHE A 91 0.66 8.92 0.46
C PHE A 91 -0.19 9.63 1.50
N THR A 92 -1.31 10.20 1.05
CA THR A 92 -2.37 10.73 1.90
C THR A 92 -3.63 9.90 1.75
N TYR A 93 -4.34 9.73 2.87
CA TYR A 93 -5.61 9.01 2.85
C TYR A 93 -6.73 9.94 2.40
N ASP A 94 -7.52 9.49 1.42
CA ASP A 94 -8.69 10.20 0.93
C ASP A 94 -9.77 9.20 0.51
N ASP A 95 -10.86 9.18 1.27
CA ASP A 95 -12.08 8.42 0.99
C ASP A 95 -11.83 6.96 0.56
N GLY A 96 -11.08 6.23 1.39
CA GLY A 96 -10.82 4.80 1.18
C GLY A 96 -9.61 4.48 0.30
N GLU A 97 -8.88 5.47 -0.16
CA GLU A 97 -7.67 5.31 -0.96
C GLU A 97 -6.49 6.07 -0.34
N TRP A 98 -5.29 5.58 -0.57
CA TRP A 98 -4.04 6.29 -0.29
C TRP A 98 -3.52 6.82 -1.60
N ILE A 99 -3.53 8.14 -1.75
CA ILE A 99 -3.30 8.85 -3.01
C ILE A 99 -2.08 9.76 -2.95
N ASP A 100 -1.71 10.32 -4.11
CA ASP A 100 -0.65 11.31 -4.28
C ASP A 100 0.73 10.86 -3.79
N GLY A 101 0.95 9.55 -3.74
CA GLY A 101 2.21 8.98 -3.37
C GLY A 101 3.14 8.73 -4.55
N GLU A 102 4.31 8.20 -4.21
CA GLU A 102 5.31 7.72 -5.15
C GLU A 102 5.75 6.31 -4.79
N ILE A 103 6.10 5.54 -5.81
CA ILE A 103 6.74 4.23 -5.66
C ILE A 103 8.06 4.20 -6.43
N TYR A 104 9.13 3.83 -5.74
CA TYR A 104 10.44 3.61 -6.32
C TYR A 104 10.66 2.12 -6.59
N ASP A 105 11.11 1.78 -7.80
CA ASP A 105 11.44 0.41 -8.19
C ASP A 105 12.96 0.24 -8.28
N PRO A 106 13.62 -0.41 -7.30
CA PRO A 106 15.07 -0.62 -7.35
C PRO A 106 15.50 -1.56 -8.48
N LYS A 107 14.60 -2.35 -9.06
CA LYS A 107 14.94 -3.25 -10.18
C LYS A 107 15.27 -2.48 -11.46
N ASN A 108 14.66 -1.31 -11.66
CA ASN A 108 14.91 -0.47 -12.83
C ASN A 108 15.41 0.94 -12.49
N GLY A 109 15.42 1.31 -11.21
CA GLY A 109 15.87 2.63 -10.74
C GLY A 109 14.89 3.78 -11.00
N LYS A 110 13.65 3.49 -11.33
CA LYS A 110 12.63 4.49 -11.68
C LYS A 110 11.66 4.72 -10.55
N THR A 111 11.16 5.96 -10.47
CA THR A 111 10.10 6.38 -9.56
C THR A 111 8.84 6.69 -10.35
N TYR A 112 7.72 6.19 -9.88
CA TYR A 112 6.40 6.38 -10.48
C TYR A 112 5.47 7.07 -9.48
N LYS A 113 4.49 7.80 -9.97
CA LYS A 113 3.35 8.20 -9.16
C LYS A 113 2.59 6.97 -8.72
N SER A 114 1.98 7.01 -7.54
CA SER A 114 1.32 5.82 -7.00
C SER A 114 0.08 6.16 -6.19
N LYS A 115 -0.86 5.23 -6.21
CA LYS A 115 -1.99 5.17 -5.30
C LYS A 115 -2.21 3.74 -4.86
N MET A 116 -2.85 3.57 -3.70
CA MET A 116 -3.12 2.26 -3.12
C MET A 116 -4.58 2.15 -2.69
N LYS A 117 -5.10 0.94 -2.74
CA LYS A 117 -6.45 0.61 -2.27
C LYS A 117 -6.43 -0.72 -1.54
N LEU A 118 -7.01 -0.74 -0.34
CA LEU A 118 -7.12 -1.94 0.47
C LEU A 118 -8.39 -2.70 0.11
N LYS A 119 -8.24 -4.02 -0.12
CA LYS A 119 -9.35 -4.94 -0.36
C LYS A 119 -9.18 -6.17 0.53
N GLY A 120 -9.85 -6.17 1.70
CA GLY A 120 -9.66 -7.24 2.68
C GLY A 120 -8.21 -7.36 3.13
N ASN A 121 -7.61 -8.53 2.94
CA ASN A 121 -6.20 -8.80 3.26
C ASN A 121 -5.24 -8.57 2.08
N THR A 122 -5.70 -7.92 1.03
CA THR A 122 -4.89 -7.57 -0.13
C THR A 122 -4.82 -6.06 -0.30
N LEU A 123 -3.70 -5.60 -0.83
CA LEU A 123 -3.44 -4.20 -1.14
C LEU A 123 -3.17 -4.07 -2.63
N GLU A 124 -4.01 -3.34 -3.31
CA GLU A 124 -3.74 -2.95 -4.69
C GLU A 124 -2.80 -1.74 -4.69
N VAL A 125 -1.64 -1.90 -5.30
CA VAL A 125 -0.65 -0.84 -5.46
C VAL A 125 -0.52 -0.51 -6.94
N ARG A 126 -0.90 0.71 -7.30
CA ARG A 126 -0.85 1.17 -8.69
C ARG A 126 0.28 2.18 -8.87
N GLY A 127 1.21 1.86 -9.76
CA GLY A 127 2.21 2.80 -10.25
C GLY A 127 1.79 3.33 -11.62
N TYR A 128 1.96 4.63 -11.87
CA TYR A 128 1.55 5.24 -13.12
C TYR A 128 2.42 6.42 -13.52
N ILE A 129 2.37 6.77 -14.80
CA ILE A 129 3.06 7.94 -15.38
C ILE A 129 2.00 8.89 -15.91
N GLY A 130 2.02 10.14 -15.43
CA GLY A 130 1.06 11.18 -15.80
C GLY A 130 -0.30 10.96 -15.16
N SER A 131 -1.18 10.18 -15.81
CA SER A 131 -2.53 9.87 -15.33
C SER A 131 -2.61 8.44 -14.79
N PRO A 132 -3.46 8.15 -13.77
CA PRO A 132 -3.68 6.79 -13.28
C PRO A 132 -4.13 5.78 -14.36
N MET A 133 -4.68 6.25 -15.47
CA MET A 133 -5.03 5.42 -16.63
C MET A 133 -3.81 4.72 -17.23
N PHE A 134 -2.64 5.38 -17.21
CA PHE A 134 -1.40 4.88 -17.79
C PHE A 134 -0.51 4.25 -16.73
N GLY A 135 -0.93 3.13 -16.19
CA GLY A 135 -0.21 2.49 -15.11
C GLY A 135 -0.44 0.99 -15.04
N LYS A 136 0.17 0.40 -14.02
CA LYS A 136 0.07 -1.02 -13.70
C LYS A 136 -0.31 -1.19 -12.24
N THR A 137 -1.29 -2.04 -11.99
CA THR A 137 -1.67 -2.44 -10.63
C THR A 137 -1.02 -3.76 -10.29
N THR A 138 -0.39 -3.84 -9.12
CA THR A 138 0.05 -5.08 -8.49
C THR A 138 -0.75 -5.31 -7.22
N VAL A 139 -0.92 -6.60 -6.86
CA VAL A 139 -1.69 -7.00 -5.69
C VAL A 139 -0.74 -7.58 -4.65
N TRP A 140 -0.68 -6.95 -3.50
CA TRP A 140 0.17 -7.36 -2.38
C TRP A 140 -0.66 -8.06 -1.31
N SER A 141 -0.07 -9.02 -0.63
CA SER A 141 -0.74 -9.81 0.42
C SER A 141 -0.27 -9.37 1.79
N ARG A 142 -1.19 -9.27 2.75
CA ARG A 142 -0.85 -8.93 4.13
C ARG A 142 -0.07 -10.08 4.79
N VAL A 143 1.06 -9.74 5.38
CA VAL A 143 1.86 -10.67 6.20
C VAL A 143 1.54 -10.46 7.68
N SER A 144 1.46 -9.21 8.09
CA SER A 144 1.14 -8.86 9.48
C SER A 144 0.63 -7.42 9.62
#